data_6b53b0a4592d019c4102409dc7e105e6
#
_entry.id   6b53b0a4592d019c4102409dc7e105e6
#
_cell.length_a   1.000
_cell.length_b   1.000
_cell.length_c   1.000
_cell.angle_alpha   90.00
_cell.angle_beta   90.00
_cell.angle_gamma   90.00
#
_symmetry.space_group_name_H-M   'P 1'
#
loop_
_entity.id
_entity.type
_entity.pdbx_description
1 polymer ?
#
loop_
_entity_poly.entity_id
_entity_poly.type
_entity_poly.pdbx_seq_one_letter_code
_entity_poly.pdbx_strand_id
1 'polypeptide(L)'
;MADERMRELFLSGKTTDRAYRGETLGKLYADVRAKKNDIVGFLAGDLGRSAKECAFIYSSMIEKPARIAAKKDWTKWRWLAPVLPDFITTGRVYRKPLGLVLIEADSREPFLFVFPRFLASLMAGNPTVLSFGGRQTKTGTLLTELANAAIPAEFGMIVSEGEEIPMEEPDYVFAEEYPGRVCAVFDGTADYDKGAEKLIYAWRRMEGLNGVKPEVIYCPVSMRSALVKQIDKWARRSPDDPDGRKVPVIGVRGDEELAEKLEAEGEMFALYMFSGEDTYALRVALDRPYKYASVNSVTLRSPSMKAYFNESVNSKTIMMR
;
A
#
# COMPACT_ATOMS: atom_id res chain seq x y z
N MET A 1 0.09 -17.25 26.10
CA MET A 1 0.60 -18.53 25.51
C MET A 1 1.21 -18.37 24.12
N ALA A 2 0.52 -17.84 23.09
CA ALA A 2 1.19 -17.56 21.80
C ALA A 2 2.09 -16.32 21.89
N ASP A 3 1.65 -15.30 22.59
CA ASP A 3 2.41 -14.07 22.87
C ASP A 3 3.74 -14.38 23.59
N GLU A 4 3.73 -15.20 24.63
CA GLU A 4 4.94 -15.61 25.35
C GLU A 4 5.95 -16.31 24.42
N ARG A 5 5.49 -17.21 23.55
CA ARG A 5 6.38 -17.89 22.59
C ARG A 5 6.98 -16.95 21.57
N MET A 6 6.18 -15.96 21.07
CA MET A 6 6.68 -14.91 20.20
C MET A 6 7.74 -14.06 20.89
N ARG A 7 7.49 -13.68 22.17
CA ARG A 7 8.42 -12.90 22.97
C ARG A 7 9.69 -13.67 23.28
N GLU A 8 9.59 -14.94 23.67
CA GLU A 8 10.74 -15.82 23.88
C GLU A 8 11.58 -15.95 22.62
N LEU A 9 10.94 -16.21 21.46
CA LEU A 9 11.64 -16.29 20.19
C LEU A 9 12.36 -14.98 19.85
N PHE A 10 11.73 -13.83 20.08
CA PHE A 10 12.33 -12.52 19.87
C PHE A 10 13.52 -12.28 20.78
N LEU A 11 13.37 -12.52 22.10
CA LEU A 11 14.42 -12.33 23.10
C LEU A 11 15.60 -13.28 22.90
N SER A 12 15.38 -14.47 22.33
CA SER A 12 16.47 -15.39 21.97
C SER A 12 17.40 -14.86 20.87
N GLY A 13 17.00 -13.78 20.18
CA GLY A 13 17.73 -13.23 19.04
C GLY A 13 17.58 -14.03 17.74
N LYS A 14 16.86 -15.15 17.74
CA LYS A 14 16.70 -16.03 16.57
C LYS A 14 16.04 -15.32 15.41
N THR A 15 15.08 -14.43 15.69
CA THR A 15 14.39 -13.64 14.65
C THR A 15 15.29 -12.62 13.96
N THR A 16 16.43 -12.25 14.60
CA THR A 16 17.43 -11.36 13.99
C THR A 16 18.45 -12.12 13.18
N ASP A 17 18.49 -13.46 13.28
CA ASP A 17 19.36 -14.28 12.45
C ASP A 17 18.87 -14.30 10.99
N ARG A 18 19.77 -13.96 10.08
CA ARG A 18 19.51 -13.94 8.65
C ARG A 18 19.17 -15.32 8.09
N ALA A 19 19.84 -16.36 8.56
CA ALA A 19 19.64 -17.71 8.06
C ALA A 19 18.22 -18.18 8.38
N TYR A 20 17.78 -18.01 9.64
CA TYR A 20 16.43 -18.34 10.08
C TYR A 20 15.35 -17.61 9.27
N ARG A 21 15.47 -16.26 9.12
CA ARG A 21 14.52 -15.50 8.32
C ARG A 21 14.51 -15.92 6.86
N GLY A 22 15.71 -16.10 6.29
CA GLY A 22 15.88 -16.48 4.89
C GLY A 22 15.30 -17.85 4.57
N GLU A 23 15.46 -18.83 5.46
CA GLU A 23 14.86 -20.15 5.34
C GLU A 23 13.33 -20.07 5.41
N THR A 24 12.81 -19.44 6.46
CA THR A 24 11.35 -19.32 6.69
C THR A 24 10.65 -18.61 5.54
N LEU A 25 11.12 -17.40 5.19
CA LEU A 25 10.52 -16.60 4.12
C LEU A 25 10.83 -17.19 2.72
N GLY A 26 11.92 -17.95 2.61
CA GLY A 26 12.27 -18.72 1.42
C GLY A 26 11.27 -19.82 1.12
N LYS A 27 10.79 -20.53 2.16
CA LYS A 27 9.75 -21.55 2.05
C LYS A 27 8.45 -20.92 1.55
N LEU A 28 7.99 -19.84 2.19
CA LEU A 28 6.80 -19.10 1.73
C LEU A 28 6.93 -18.65 0.27
N TYR A 29 8.09 -18.10 -0.12
CA TYR A 29 8.31 -17.67 -1.50
C TYR A 29 8.24 -18.85 -2.49
N ALA A 30 8.77 -20.03 -2.12
CA ALA A 30 8.68 -21.23 -2.94
C ALA A 30 7.23 -21.69 -3.12
N ASP A 31 6.45 -21.69 -2.03
CA ASP A 31 5.03 -22.10 -2.04
C ASP A 31 4.17 -21.13 -2.86
N VAL A 32 4.37 -19.82 -2.69
CA VAL A 32 3.71 -18.78 -3.51
C VAL A 32 4.01 -18.98 -5.00
N ARG A 33 5.26 -19.32 -5.36
CA ARG A 33 5.62 -19.59 -6.76
C ARG A 33 4.98 -20.87 -7.29
N ALA A 34 4.97 -21.91 -6.50
CA ALA A 34 4.38 -23.19 -6.88
C ALA A 34 2.86 -23.02 -7.15
N LYS A 35 2.19 -22.17 -6.39
CA LYS A 35 0.77 -21.87 -6.49
C LYS A 35 0.40 -20.71 -7.43
N LYS A 36 1.34 -20.26 -8.26
CA LYS A 36 1.13 -19.11 -9.18
C LYS A 36 -0.16 -19.20 -9.99
N ASN A 37 -0.44 -20.33 -10.60
CA ASN A 37 -1.59 -20.47 -11.49
C ASN A 37 -2.91 -20.42 -10.70
N ASP A 38 -2.96 -21.02 -9.52
CA ASP A 38 -4.12 -20.99 -8.63
C ASP A 38 -4.37 -19.54 -8.16
N ILE A 39 -3.30 -18.84 -7.71
CA ILE A 39 -3.38 -17.44 -7.28
C ILE A 39 -3.86 -16.52 -8.42
N VAL A 40 -3.32 -16.68 -9.64
CA VAL A 40 -3.74 -15.88 -10.80
C VAL A 40 -5.20 -16.17 -11.16
N GLY A 41 -5.63 -17.44 -11.08
CA GLY A 41 -7.02 -17.82 -11.32
C GLY A 41 -7.98 -17.23 -10.28
N PHE A 42 -7.61 -17.26 -9.00
CA PHE A 42 -8.42 -16.64 -7.94
C PHE A 42 -8.46 -15.13 -8.06
N LEU A 43 -7.32 -14.47 -8.35
CA LEU A 43 -7.28 -13.03 -8.65
C LEU A 43 -8.21 -12.66 -9.81
N ALA A 44 -8.27 -13.48 -10.86
CA ALA A 44 -9.17 -13.22 -11.98
C ALA A 44 -10.65 -13.27 -11.56
N GLY A 45 -11.01 -14.23 -10.71
CA GLY A 45 -12.36 -14.32 -10.14
C GLY A 45 -12.69 -13.22 -9.14
N ASP A 46 -11.75 -12.90 -8.25
CA ASP A 46 -11.92 -11.88 -7.19
C ASP A 46 -12.03 -10.46 -7.76
N LEU A 47 -11.27 -10.17 -8.83
CA LEU A 47 -11.15 -8.83 -9.41
C LEU A 47 -11.94 -8.65 -10.72
N GLY A 48 -12.55 -9.71 -11.25
CA GLY A 48 -13.24 -9.66 -12.55
C GLY A 48 -12.30 -9.29 -13.72
N ARG A 49 -11.02 -9.70 -13.70
CA ARG A 49 -10.00 -9.25 -14.65
C ARG A 49 -9.45 -10.38 -15.52
N SER A 50 -8.81 -9.98 -16.61
CA SER A 50 -8.13 -10.94 -17.48
C SER A 50 -6.95 -11.62 -16.75
N ALA A 51 -6.69 -12.89 -17.11
CA ALA A 51 -5.55 -13.65 -16.57
C ALA A 51 -4.20 -12.92 -16.78
N LYS A 52 -4.05 -12.18 -17.88
CA LYS A 52 -2.83 -11.41 -18.18
C LYS A 52 -2.63 -10.25 -17.18
N GLU A 53 -3.68 -9.52 -16.85
CA GLU A 53 -3.63 -8.44 -15.84
C GLU A 53 -3.38 -9.02 -14.45
N CYS A 54 -4.05 -10.11 -14.12
CA CYS A 54 -3.86 -10.80 -12.84
C CYS A 54 -2.46 -11.39 -12.69
N ALA A 55 -1.84 -11.88 -13.76
CA ALA A 55 -0.44 -12.29 -13.76
C ALA A 55 0.52 -11.13 -13.48
N PHE A 56 0.21 -9.92 -13.95
CA PHE A 56 0.99 -8.72 -13.61
C PHE A 56 0.80 -8.32 -12.13
N ILE A 57 -0.44 -8.35 -11.62
CA ILE A 57 -0.74 -8.08 -10.20
C ILE A 57 -0.02 -9.09 -9.31
N TYR A 58 -0.14 -10.38 -9.60
CA TYR A 58 0.60 -11.43 -8.91
C TYR A 58 2.10 -11.15 -8.85
N SER A 59 2.71 -10.87 -10.02
CA SER A 59 4.16 -10.63 -10.09
C SER A 59 4.59 -9.39 -9.30
N SER A 60 3.80 -8.31 -9.33
CA SER A 60 4.16 -7.03 -8.71
C SER A 60 3.83 -6.96 -7.21
N MET A 61 2.69 -7.50 -6.79
CA MET A 61 2.16 -7.31 -5.44
C MET A 61 2.32 -8.54 -4.53
N ILE A 62 2.55 -9.72 -5.09
CA ILE A 62 2.68 -10.97 -4.31
C ILE A 62 4.07 -11.56 -4.46
N GLU A 63 4.46 -11.95 -5.68
CA GLU A 63 5.72 -12.67 -5.91
C GLU A 63 6.94 -11.81 -5.62
N LYS A 64 6.97 -10.57 -6.12
CA LYS A 64 8.12 -9.67 -5.91
C LYS A 64 8.34 -9.32 -4.43
N PRO A 65 7.31 -8.95 -3.63
CA PRO A 65 7.45 -8.79 -2.19
C PRO A 65 7.98 -10.04 -1.48
N ALA A 66 7.39 -11.22 -1.75
CA ALA A 66 7.84 -12.47 -1.15
C ALA A 66 9.29 -12.80 -1.51
N ARG A 67 9.69 -12.60 -2.77
CA ARG A 67 11.08 -12.78 -3.22
C ARG A 67 12.05 -11.81 -2.53
N ILE A 68 11.64 -10.56 -2.35
CA ILE A 68 12.47 -9.57 -1.66
C ILE A 68 12.65 -9.99 -0.20
N ALA A 69 11.57 -10.35 0.48
CA ALA A 69 11.61 -10.78 1.87
C ALA A 69 12.53 -12.00 2.07
N ALA A 70 12.46 -12.98 1.16
CA ALA A 70 13.27 -14.19 1.21
C ALA A 70 14.77 -13.97 0.91
N LYS A 71 15.09 -13.06 -0.02
CA LYS A 71 16.45 -12.96 -0.59
C LYS A 71 17.24 -11.73 -0.15
N LYS A 72 16.58 -10.64 0.26
CA LYS A 72 17.25 -9.41 0.66
C LYS A 72 17.44 -9.36 2.16
N ASP A 73 18.54 -8.76 2.56
CA ASP A 73 18.82 -8.47 3.95
C ASP A 73 19.08 -6.97 4.09
N TRP A 74 18.07 -6.26 4.56
CA TRP A 74 18.16 -4.82 4.81
C TRP A 74 18.43 -4.50 6.28
N THR A 75 18.60 -5.52 7.14
CA THR A 75 18.94 -5.33 8.56
C THR A 75 20.41 -4.99 8.75
N LYS A 76 21.27 -5.30 7.78
CA LYS A 76 22.69 -4.94 7.82
C LYS A 76 22.86 -3.44 8.01
N TRP A 77 23.80 -3.08 8.88
CA TRP A 77 24.22 -1.72 9.04
C TRP A 77 24.72 -1.11 7.71
N ARG A 78 24.57 0.20 7.56
CA ARG A 78 24.96 0.95 6.37
C ARG A 78 25.92 2.07 6.77
N TRP A 79 26.94 2.28 5.97
CA TRP A 79 27.78 3.46 6.07
C TRP A 79 26.97 4.73 5.75
N LEU A 80 27.17 5.77 6.55
CA LEU A 80 26.83 7.13 6.17
C LEU A 80 28.07 7.74 5.51
N ALA A 81 27.87 8.42 4.40
CA ALA A 81 28.91 9.24 3.81
C ALA A 81 29.37 10.30 4.83
N PRO A 82 30.68 10.61 4.91
CA PRO A 82 31.15 11.67 5.76
C PRO A 82 30.43 12.98 5.43
N VAL A 83 29.90 13.65 6.44
CA VAL A 83 29.23 14.94 6.29
C VAL A 83 30.29 16.02 6.51
N LEU A 84 30.43 16.92 5.54
CA LEU A 84 31.26 18.12 5.69
C LEU A 84 30.85 18.89 6.95
N PRO A 85 31.82 19.43 7.76
CA PRO A 85 33.23 19.59 7.46
C PRO A 85 34.15 18.48 8.00
N ASP A 86 33.65 17.45 8.63
CA ASP A 86 34.41 16.48 9.42
C ASP A 86 34.67 15.19 8.64
N PHE A 87 35.66 15.20 7.73
CA PHE A 87 36.02 14.03 6.92
C PHE A 87 36.59 12.83 7.72
N ILE A 88 36.77 12.98 9.01
CA ILE A 88 37.40 11.96 9.86
C ILE A 88 36.35 11.07 10.53
N THR A 89 35.09 11.53 10.56
CA THR A 89 34.02 10.83 11.28
C THR A 89 33.20 9.96 10.32
N THR A 90 33.20 8.66 10.55
CA THR A 90 32.35 7.72 9.81
C THR A 90 31.11 7.37 10.61
N GLY A 91 29.94 7.44 9.97
CA GLY A 91 28.69 7.05 10.59
C GLY A 91 28.26 5.63 10.17
N ARG A 92 27.67 4.88 11.11
CA ARG A 92 26.98 3.64 10.81
C ARG A 92 25.53 3.74 11.25
N VAL A 93 24.60 3.39 10.35
CA VAL A 93 23.20 3.27 10.67
C VAL A 93 22.89 1.81 10.99
N TYR A 94 22.52 1.56 12.22
CA TYR A 94 22.04 0.26 12.69
C TYR A 94 20.51 0.23 12.65
N ARG A 95 19.96 -0.91 12.25
CA ARG A 95 18.52 -1.15 12.22
C ARG A 95 18.20 -2.25 13.21
N LYS A 96 17.30 -1.94 14.15
CA LYS A 96 16.83 -2.89 15.14
C LYS A 96 15.34 -3.16 14.88
N PRO A 97 14.89 -4.41 15.01
CA PRO A 97 13.45 -4.70 14.96
C PRO A 97 12.71 -3.94 16.07
N LEU A 98 11.43 -3.71 15.86
CA LEU A 98 10.54 -3.03 16.82
C LEU A 98 10.20 -3.90 18.02
N GLY A 99 10.13 -5.21 17.83
CA GLY A 99 9.66 -6.19 18.80
C GLY A 99 8.46 -6.98 18.28
N LEU A 100 7.50 -7.29 19.14
CA LEU A 100 6.25 -7.90 18.77
C LEU A 100 5.37 -6.89 18.04
N VAL A 101 4.97 -7.21 16.82
CA VAL A 101 4.22 -6.29 15.96
C VAL A 101 2.84 -6.85 15.66
N LEU A 102 1.82 -6.05 15.95
CA LEU A 102 0.46 -6.27 15.48
C LEU A 102 0.19 -5.36 14.28
N ILE A 103 -0.31 -5.94 13.20
CA ILE A 103 -0.81 -5.20 12.04
C ILE A 103 -2.33 -5.39 12.02
N GLU A 104 -3.07 -4.31 12.26
CA GLU A 104 -4.52 -4.29 12.16
C GLU A 104 -4.90 -3.66 10.83
N ALA A 105 -5.39 -4.47 9.91
CA ALA A 105 -5.83 -3.99 8.60
C ALA A 105 -7.30 -3.58 8.64
N ASP A 106 -7.61 -2.39 8.15
CA ASP A 106 -8.99 -1.94 7.95
C ASP A 106 -9.76 -2.91 7.04
N SER A 107 -11.04 -3.12 7.36
CA SER A 107 -11.95 -3.99 6.59
C SER A 107 -12.09 -3.59 5.11
N ARG A 108 -11.76 -2.35 4.79
CA ARG A 108 -11.78 -1.80 3.42
C ARG A 108 -10.46 -1.99 2.67
N GLU A 109 -9.38 -2.34 3.38
CA GLU A 109 -8.09 -2.48 2.73
C GLU A 109 -7.94 -3.86 2.06
N PRO A 110 -7.57 -3.92 0.77
CA PRO A 110 -7.35 -5.18 0.12
C PRO A 110 -6.17 -5.92 0.73
N PHE A 111 -6.31 -7.22 0.95
CA PHE A 111 -5.24 -8.10 1.44
C PHE A 111 -3.91 -7.91 0.68
N LEU A 112 -3.97 -7.62 -0.62
CA LEU A 112 -2.81 -7.41 -1.47
C LEU A 112 -1.92 -6.22 -1.05
N PHE A 113 -2.44 -5.25 -0.32
CA PHE A 113 -1.65 -4.12 0.20
C PHE A 113 -1.03 -4.42 1.56
N VAL A 114 -1.73 -5.18 2.40
CA VAL A 114 -1.28 -5.50 3.76
C VAL A 114 -0.26 -6.63 3.78
N PHE A 115 -0.39 -7.59 2.87
CA PHE A 115 0.53 -8.72 2.75
C PHE A 115 2.01 -8.31 2.58
N PRO A 116 2.36 -7.33 1.72
CA PRO A 116 3.73 -6.83 1.66
C PRO A 116 4.23 -6.19 2.96
N ARG A 117 3.37 -5.53 3.74
CA ARG A 117 3.72 -4.96 5.05
C ARG A 117 4.04 -6.07 6.05
N PHE A 118 3.19 -7.10 6.11
CA PHE A 118 3.44 -8.29 6.93
C PHE A 118 4.81 -8.92 6.62
N LEU A 119 5.12 -9.14 5.34
CA LEU A 119 6.41 -9.66 4.90
C LEU A 119 7.59 -8.75 5.28
N ALA A 120 7.41 -7.44 5.20
CA ALA A 120 8.45 -6.47 5.53
C ALA A 120 8.74 -6.45 7.05
N SER A 121 7.72 -6.61 7.89
CA SER A 121 7.85 -6.72 9.33
C SER A 121 8.63 -7.99 9.73
N LEU A 122 8.28 -9.14 9.18
CA LEU A 122 9.03 -10.39 9.38
C LEU A 122 10.48 -10.29 8.88
N MET A 123 10.69 -9.66 7.72
CA MET A 123 12.02 -9.43 7.17
C MET A 123 12.88 -8.54 8.09
N ALA A 124 12.28 -7.61 8.83
CA ALA A 124 12.95 -6.79 9.83
C ALA A 124 13.34 -7.60 11.08
N GLY A 125 12.75 -8.76 11.29
CA GLY A 125 12.99 -9.63 12.44
C GLY A 125 11.96 -9.45 13.56
N ASN A 126 10.81 -8.84 13.28
CA ASN A 126 9.72 -8.73 14.22
C ASN A 126 8.85 -9.99 14.19
N PRO A 127 8.57 -10.64 15.31
CA PRO A 127 7.41 -11.53 15.38
C PRO A 127 6.15 -10.72 15.11
N THR A 128 5.33 -11.18 14.16
CA THR A 128 4.24 -10.35 13.62
C THR A 128 2.94 -11.12 13.52
N VAL A 129 1.87 -10.54 14.05
CA VAL A 129 0.49 -10.95 13.79
C VAL A 129 -0.14 -9.95 12.83
N LEU A 130 -0.74 -10.45 11.74
CA LEU A 130 -1.59 -9.68 10.86
C LEU A 130 -3.04 -10.05 11.15
N SER A 131 -3.81 -9.13 11.71
CA SER A 131 -5.27 -9.22 11.85
C SER A 131 -5.92 -8.58 10.63
N PHE A 132 -6.66 -9.39 9.86
CA PHE A 132 -7.30 -8.95 8.64
C PHE A 132 -8.82 -8.99 8.78
N GLY A 133 -9.42 -7.83 9.05
CA GLY A 133 -10.87 -7.63 9.17
C GLY A 133 -11.60 -7.40 7.84
N GLY A 134 -10.91 -7.52 6.71
CA GLY A 134 -11.49 -7.26 5.40
C GLY A 134 -12.22 -8.45 4.80
N ARG A 135 -13.04 -8.19 3.76
CA ARG A 135 -13.69 -9.26 3.01
C ARG A 135 -12.66 -10.27 2.53
N GLN A 136 -12.73 -11.47 3.05
CA GLN A 136 -11.89 -12.57 2.58
C GLN A 136 -12.19 -12.89 1.12
N THR A 137 -11.21 -12.70 0.26
CA THR A 137 -11.22 -13.14 -1.13
C THR A 137 -10.59 -14.53 -1.22
N LYS A 138 -10.88 -15.29 -2.28
CA LYS A 138 -10.22 -16.59 -2.50
C LYS A 138 -8.70 -16.47 -2.53
N THR A 139 -8.20 -15.37 -3.11
CA THR A 139 -6.76 -15.07 -3.13
C THR A 139 -6.24 -14.82 -1.71
N GLY A 140 -6.94 -14.03 -0.90
CA GLY A 140 -6.58 -13.75 0.49
C GLY A 140 -6.53 -15.02 1.32
N THR A 141 -7.56 -15.87 1.22
CA THR A 141 -7.62 -17.17 1.92
C THR A 141 -6.42 -18.05 1.57
N LEU A 142 -6.14 -18.23 0.26
CA LEU A 142 -5.00 -19.06 -0.16
C LEU A 142 -3.66 -18.49 0.34
N LEU A 143 -3.45 -17.18 0.26
CA LEU A 143 -2.20 -16.56 0.75
C LEU A 143 -2.06 -16.68 2.27
N THR A 144 -3.16 -16.59 3.02
CA THR A 144 -3.20 -16.83 4.48
C THR A 144 -2.80 -18.27 4.80
N GLU A 145 -3.40 -19.24 4.11
CA GLU A 145 -3.06 -20.66 4.27
C GLU A 145 -1.56 -20.93 3.99
N LEU A 146 -1.05 -20.38 2.88
CA LEU A 146 0.37 -20.55 2.53
C LEU A 146 1.31 -19.90 3.55
N ALA A 147 0.96 -18.71 4.05
CA ALA A 147 1.75 -18.01 5.05
C ALA A 147 1.76 -18.78 6.36
N ASN A 148 0.59 -19.17 6.88
CA ASN A 148 0.46 -19.88 8.15
C ASN A 148 1.06 -21.31 8.11
N ALA A 149 1.14 -21.93 6.92
CA ALA A 149 1.81 -23.22 6.74
C ALA A 149 3.34 -23.11 6.63
N ALA A 150 3.84 -22.01 6.05
CA ALA A 150 5.29 -21.83 5.82
C ALA A 150 6.01 -21.19 7.00
N ILE A 151 5.35 -20.31 7.74
CA ILE A 151 5.92 -19.48 8.81
C ILE A 151 5.55 -20.12 10.16
N PRO A 152 6.52 -20.38 11.06
CA PRO A 152 6.22 -20.80 12.42
C PRO A 152 5.32 -19.79 13.14
N ALA A 153 4.29 -20.26 13.83
CA ALA A 153 3.28 -19.39 14.47
C ALA A 153 3.89 -18.41 15.50
N GLU A 154 4.99 -18.81 16.15
CA GLU A 154 5.75 -17.95 17.06
C GLU A 154 6.55 -16.85 16.36
N PHE A 155 6.71 -16.92 15.02
CA PHE A 155 7.38 -15.88 14.25
C PHE A 155 6.39 -15.03 13.45
N GLY A 156 5.35 -15.61 12.89
CA GLY A 156 4.35 -14.84 12.16
C GLY A 156 3.09 -15.63 11.87
N MET A 157 1.95 -14.96 11.97
CA MET A 157 0.68 -15.56 11.60
C MET A 157 -0.29 -14.49 11.08
N ILE A 158 -1.23 -14.96 10.28
CA ILE A 158 -2.33 -14.17 9.76
C ILE A 158 -3.61 -14.74 10.36
N VAL A 159 -4.37 -13.89 11.04
CA VAL A 159 -5.67 -14.23 11.63
C VAL A 159 -6.79 -13.49 10.88
N SER A 160 -7.91 -14.18 10.71
CA SER A 160 -9.07 -13.66 10.01
C SER A 160 -10.02 -12.93 10.99
N GLU A 161 -10.95 -12.16 10.43
CA GLU A 161 -11.98 -11.48 11.22
C GLU A 161 -12.74 -12.46 12.08
N GLY A 162 -12.88 -12.13 13.37
CA GLY A 162 -13.58 -12.96 14.35
C GLY A 162 -12.73 -14.05 15.01
N GLU A 163 -11.50 -14.26 14.56
CA GLU A 163 -10.52 -15.09 15.25
C GLU A 163 -9.87 -14.30 16.38
N GLU A 164 -9.53 -15.00 17.48
CA GLU A 164 -8.81 -14.39 18.60
C GLU A 164 -7.40 -13.98 18.15
N ILE A 165 -7.05 -12.71 18.40
CA ILE A 165 -5.70 -12.21 18.12
C ILE A 165 -4.77 -12.75 19.22
N PRO A 166 -3.82 -13.62 18.89
CA PRO A 166 -2.97 -14.28 19.88
C PRO A 166 -1.80 -13.40 20.35
N MET A 167 -2.01 -12.09 20.46
CA MET A 167 -1.04 -11.09 20.88
C MET A 167 -1.73 -10.04 21.74
N GLU A 168 -1.54 -10.13 23.07
CA GLU A 168 -2.21 -9.24 24.04
C GLU A 168 -1.47 -7.93 24.22
N GLU A 169 -0.13 -7.98 24.27
CA GLU A 169 0.74 -6.81 24.50
C GLU A 169 1.77 -6.64 23.38
N PRO A 170 1.38 -6.11 22.20
CA PRO A 170 2.33 -5.81 21.14
C PRO A 170 3.26 -4.65 21.54
N ASP A 171 4.54 -4.75 21.19
CA ASP A 171 5.49 -3.64 21.36
C ASP A 171 5.20 -2.51 20.35
N TYR A 172 4.53 -2.84 19.23
CA TYR A 172 4.13 -1.89 18.21
C TYR A 172 2.86 -2.34 17.46
N VAL A 173 1.96 -1.38 17.23
CA VAL A 173 0.74 -1.60 16.46
C VAL A 173 0.79 -0.74 15.20
N PHE A 174 0.67 -1.37 14.04
CA PHE A 174 0.32 -0.70 12.80
C PHE A 174 -1.19 -0.81 12.63
N ALA A 175 -1.91 0.19 13.06
CA ALA A 175 -3.32 0.33 12.70
C ALA A 175 -3.35 0.94 11.28
N GLU A 176 -3.70 0.12 10.32
CA GLU A 176 -3.98 0.59 8.96
C GLU A 176 -5.42 1.11 8.94
N GLU A 177 -5.62 2.31 9.45
CA GLU A 177 -6.85 3.03 9.15
C GLU A 177 -6.84 3.35 7.65
N TYR A 178 -7.92 2.95 6.96
CA TYR A 178 -8.12 3.39 5.56
C TYR A 178 -8.34 4.89 5.59
N PRO A 179 -7.33 5.68 5.25
CA PRO A 179 -7.39 7.10 5.49
C PRO A 179 -8.23 7.76 4.41
N GLY A 180 -9.43 8.12 4.76
CA GLY A 180 -10.14 9.14 4.07
C GLY A 180 -10.46 8.86 2.59
N ARG A 181 -10.93 9.90 1.94
CA ARG A 181 -11.46 9.90 0.59
C ARG A 181 -10.37 10.06 -0.46
N VAL A 182 -10.69 9.61 -1.66
CA VAL A 182 -9.91 9.91 -2.87
C VAL A 182 -10.64 11.00 -3.64
N CYS A 183 -9.95 12.11 -3.89
CA CYS A 183 -10.50 13.23 -4.65
C CYS A 183 -9.73 13.42 -5.96
N ALA A 184 -10.44 13.82 -7.02
CA ALA A 184 -9.82 14.31 -8.24
C ALA A 184 -10.20 15.76 -8.48
N VAL A 185 -9.26 16.55 -8.95
CA VAL A 185 -9.46 17.96 -9.30
C VAL A 185 -9.00 18.18 -10.73
N PHE A 186 -9.87 18.78 -11.53
CA PHE A 186 -9.55 19.28 -12.87
C PHE A 186 -9.63 20.79 -12.82
N ASP A 187 -8.56 21.49 -13.13
CA ASP A 187 -8.62 22.96 -13.28
C ASP A 187 -9.07 23.40 -14.68
N GLY A 188 -9.14 24.69 -14.89
CA GLY A 188 -9.57 25.27 -16.18
C GLY A 188 -8.59 25.03 -17.33
N THR A 189 -7.34 24.64 -17.04
CA THR A 189 -6.25 24.44 -18.01
C THR A 189 -6.02 22.97 -18.34
N ALA A 190 -6.68 22.05 -17.61
CA ALA A 190 -6.51 20.61 -17.75
C ALA A 190 -6.91 20.11 -19.15
N ASP A 191 -6.20 19.12 -19.66
CA ASP A 191 -6.66 18.33 -20.80
C ASP A 191 -7.72 17.32 -20.32
N TYR A 192 -8.98 17.72 -20.43
CA TYR A 192 -10.13 16.94 -19.94
C TYR A 192 -10.27 15.56 -20.58
N ASP A 193 -9.91 15.42 -21.86
CA ASP A 193 -10.00 14.13 -22.55
C ASP A 193 -8.94 13.16 -22.04
N LYS A 194 -7.68 13.59 -22.00
CA LYS A 194 -6.58 12.77 -21.47
C LYS A 194 -6.70 12.51 -19.97
N GLY A 195 -7.18 13.51 -19.21
CA GLY A 195 -7.39 13.37 -17.78
C GLY A 195 -8.47 12.34 -17.47
N ALA A 196 -9.61 12.42 -18.17
CA ALA A 196 -10.69 11.44 -18.04
C ALA A 196 -10.26 10.04 -18.49
N GLU A 197 -9.48 9.94 -19.58
CA GLU A 197 -8.91 8.67 -20.05
C GLU A 197 -8.06 8.02 -18.95
N LYS A 198 -7.11 8.78 -18.38
CA LYS A 198 -6.21 8.28 -17.34
C LYS A 198 -6.98 7.88 -16.09
N LEU A 199 -7.97 8.69 -15.69
CA LEU A 199 -8.80 8.43 -14.53
C LEU A 199 -9.59 7.12 -14.69
N ILE A 200 -10.31 6.97 -15.79
CA ILE A 200 -11.09 5.77 -16.09
C ILE A 200 -10.20 4.55 -16.28
N TYR A 201 -9.06 4.70 -16.96
CA TYR A 201 -8.11 3.61 -17.15
C TYR A 201 -7.51 3.11 -15.84
N ALA A 202 -7.09 4.01 -14.96
CA ALA A 202 -6.55 3.65 -13.66
C ALA A 202 -7.61 3.00 -12.77
N TRP A 203 -8.79 3.58 -12.73
CA TRP A 203 -9.95 3.07 -12.04
C TRP A 203 -10.25 1.61 -12.42
N ARG A 204 -10.30 1.31 -13.72
CA ARG A 204 -10.53 -0.04 -14.24
C ARG A 204 -9.43 -1.02 -13.90
N ARG A 205 -8.17 -0.57 -13.93
CA ARG A 205 -7.02 -1.42 -13.57
C ARG A 205 -6.96 -1.76 -12.10
N MET A 206 -7.56 -0.93 -11.28
CA MET A 206 -7.49 -1.03 -9.83
C MET A 206 -8.85 -1.29 -9.18
N GLU A 207 -9.87 -1.58 -10.00
CA GLU A 207 -11.18 -1.98 -9.52
C GLU A 207 -11.05 -3.23 -8.64
N GLY A 208 -11.66 -3.20 -7.46
CA GLY A 208 -11.46 -4.22 -6.44
C GLY A 208 -10.18 -4.05 -5.60
N LEU A 209 -9.28 -3.12 -6.00
CA LEU A 209 -8.22 -2.62 -5.15
C LEU A 209 -8.66 -1.25 -4.66
N ASN A 210 -9.23 -1.17 -3.46
CA ASN A 210 -9.73 0.07 -2.89
C ASN A 210 -8.67 1.19 -2.90
N GLY A 211 -9.09 2.44 -3.03
CA GLY A 211 -8.23 3.61 -2.86
C GLY A 211 -7.73 4.28 -4.13
N VAL A 212 -8.21 3.89 -5.32
CA VAL A 212 -7.84 4.56 -6.58
C VAL A 212 -9.00 5.31 -7.21
N LYS A 213 -10.21 4.82 -6.98
CA LYS A 213 -11.42 5.44 -7.51
C LYS A 213 -11.71 6.73 -6.74
N PRO A 214 -11.74 7.90 -7.38
CA PRO A 214 -12.16 9.09 -6.68
C PRO A 214 -13.64 8.96 -6.29
N GLU A 215 -13.95 9.35 -5.06
CA GLU A 215 -15.32 9.43 -4.57
C GLU A 215 -16.00 10.71 -5.04
N VAL A 216 -15.19 11.72 -5.37
CA VAL A 216 -15.66 13.03 -5.88
C VAL A 216 -14.64 13.60 -6.86
N ILE A 217 -15.16 14.30 -7.88
CA ILE A 217 -14.36 15.03 -8.87
C ILE A 217 -14.77 16.49 -8.83
N TYR A 218 -13.81 17.37 -8.58
CA TYR A 218 -14.01 18.83 -8.62
C TYR A 218 -13.52 19.42 -9.94
N CYS A 219 -14.25 20.37 -10.50
CA CYS A 219 -13.83 21.12 -11.70
C CYS A 219 -14.51 22.49 -11.74
N PRO A 220 -14.04 23.44 -12.56
CA PRO A 220 -14.75 24.71 -12.76
C PRO A 220 -16.19 24.47 -13.23
N VAL A 221 -17.15 25.24 -12.68
CA VAL A 221 -18.58 25.14 -13.04
C VAL A 221 -18.78 25.20 -14.56
N SER A 222 -18.08 26.12 -15.24
CA SER A 222 -18.15 26.30 -16.70
C SER A 222 -17.72 25.06 -17.49
N MET A 223 -16.87 24.21 -16.92
CA MET A 223 -16.29 23.04 -17.59
C MET A 223 -16.93 21.73 -17.19
N ARG A 224 -17.82 21.74 -16.19
CA ARG A 224 -18.43 20.52 -15.63
C ARG A 224 -19.09 19.64 -16.71
N SER A 225 -19.90 20.24 -17.58
CA SER A 225 -20.60 19.48 -18.64
C SER A 225 -19.63 18.87 -19.64
N ALA A 226 -18.52 19.53 -19.94
CA ALA A 226 -17.49 19.01 -20.83
C ALA A 226 -16.77 17.82 -20.18
N LEU A 227 -16.40 17.93 -18.91
CA LEU A 227 -15.74 16.85 -18.17
C LEU A 227 -16.65 15.62 -18.06
N VAL A 228 -17.92 15.79 -17.70
CA VAL A 228 -18.87 14.66 -17.63
C VAL A 228 -18.97 13.96 -18.98
N LYS A 229 -19.04 14.68 -20.10
CA LYS A 229 -19.04 14.06 -21.44
C LYS A 229 -17.78 13.24 -21.72
N GLN A 230 -16.62 13.72 -21.29
CA GLN A 230 -15.38 12.96 -21.47
C GLN A 230 -15.32 11.70 -20.58
N ILE A 231 -15.72 11.81 -19.33
CA ILE A 231 -15.85 10.66 -18.42
C ILE A 231 -16.80 9.61 -19.03
N ASP A 232 -17.99 10.02 -19.48
CA ASP A 232 -18.95 9.12 -20.13
C ASP A 232 -18.40 8.47 -21.40
N LYS A 233 -17.67 9.24 -22.24
CA LYS A 233 -17.03 8.75 -23.45
C LYS A 233 -16.06 7.59 -23.15
N TRP A 234 -15.19 7.77 -22.16
CA TRP A 234 -14.21 6.77 -21.79
C TRP A 234 -14.81 5.60 -20.99
N ALA A 235 -15.80 5.85 -20.14
CA ALA A 235 -16.55 4.82 -19.44
C ALA A 235 -17.33 3.90 -20.39
N ARG A 236 -17.92 4.42 -21.48
CA ARG A 236 -18.62 3.61 -22.49
C ARG A 236 -17.73 2.68 -23.30
N ARG A 237 -16.47 3.02 -23.45
CA ARG A 237 -15.46 2.16 -24.09
C ARG A 237 -15.08 0.97 -23.22
N SER A 238 -15.69 0.84 -22.08
CA SER A 238 -15.50 -0.14 -21.05
C SER A 238 -16.81 -0.80 -20.69
N PRO A 239 -17.22 -1.87 -21.39
CA PRO A 239 -18.48 -2.53 -21.16
C PRO A 239 -18.64 -3.14 -19.75
N ASP A 240 -17.54 -3.38 -19.05
CA ASP A 240 -17.53 -4.14 -17.80
C ASP A 240 -17.67 -3.29 -16.52
N ASP A 241 -17.79 -1.96 -16.63
CA ASP A 241 -17.99 -1.06 -15.48
C ASP A 241 -19.25 -0.20 -15.61
N PRO A 242 -20.42 -0.68 -15.16
CA PRO A 242 -21.64 0.12 -15.12
C PRO A 242 -21.60 1.23 -14.07
N ASP A 243 -20.72 1.15 -13.06
CA ASP A 243 -20.64 2.08 -11.93
C ASP A 243 -19.66 3.24 -12.13
N GLY A 244 -18.80 3.18 -13.14
CA GLY A 244 -17.90 4.26 -13.54
C GLY A 244 -18.56 5.62 -13.80
N ARG A 245 -19.87 5.60 -14.05
CA ARG A 245 -20.70 6.78 -14.34
C ARG A 245 -21.22 7.50 -13.09
N LYS A 246 -21.03 6.95 -11.89
CA LYS A 246 -21.69 7.43 -10.67
C LYS A 246 -20.82 8.30 -9.77
N VAL A 247 -19.57 8.62 -10.17
CA VAL A 247 -18.76 9.54 -9.37
C VAL A 247 -19.33 10.96 -9.52
N PRO A 248 -19.68 11.61 -8.42
CA PRO A 248 -20.18 12.97 -8.45
C PRO A 248 -19.11 13.92 -9.00
N VAL A 249 -19.46 14.67 -10.05
CA VAL A 249 -18.66 15.76 -10.59
C VAL A 249 -19.27 17.06 -10.08
N ILE A 250 -18.53 17.77 -9.23
CA ILE A 250 -18.96 19.00 -8.56
C ILE A 250 -18.27 20.19 -9.22
N GLY A 251 -19.05 21.15 -9.66
CA GLY A 251 -18.54 22.42 -10.18
C GLY A 251 -18.17 23.37 -9.04
N VAL A 252 -16.99 23.99 -9.13
CA VAL A 252 -16.51 25.05 -8.22
C VAL A 252 -16.32 26.36 -8.96
N ARG A 253 -16.55 27.51 -8.29
CA ARG A 253 -16.50 28.82 -8.91
C ARG A 253 -15.11 29.46 -8.92
N GLY A 254 -14.18 28.90 -8.19
CA GLY A 254 -12.80 29.38 -8.10
C GLY A 254 -12.00 28.64 -7.05
N ASP A 255 -10.78 29.12 -6.83
CA ASP A 255 -9.81 28.48 -5.93
C ASP A 255 -10.26 28.49 -4.46
N GLU A 256 -10.97 29.55 -4.03
CA GLU A 256 -11.47 29.65 -2.65
C GLU A 256 -12.53 28.58 -2.37
N GLU A 257 -13.53 28.43 -3.25
CA GLU A 257 -14.55 27.38 -3.09
C GLU A 257 -13.94 25.97 -3.21
N LEU A 258 -12.96 25.80 -4.09
CA LEU A 258 -12.21 24.53 -4.18
C LEU A 258 -11.49 24.23 -2.86
N ALA A 259 -10.83 25.24 -2.29
CA ALA A 259 -10.14 25.12 -1.03
C ALA A 259 -11.07 24.71 0.12
N GLU A 260 -12.21 25.38 0.26
CA GLU A 260 -13.25 25.05 1.25
C GLU A 260 -13.78 23.61 1.08
N LYS A 261 -14.01 23.19 -0.18
CA LYS A 261 -14.50 21.83 -0.47
C LYS A 261 -13.47 20.77 -0.09
N LEU A 262 -12.20 20.97 -0.47
CA LEU A 262 -11.12 20.04 -0.12
C LEU A 262 -10.86 20.00 1.39
N GLU A 263 -11.03 21.12 2.10
CA GLU A 263 -10.93 21.16 3.55
C GLU A 263 -12.07 20.39 4.23
N ALA A 264 -13.29 20.52 3.69
CA ALA A 264 -14.45 19.77 4.18
C ALA A 264 -14.34 18.25 3.97
N GLU A 265 -13.50 17.78 3.03
CA GLU A 265 -13.23 16.35 2.85
C GLU A 265 -12.36 15.77 3.99
N GLY A 266 -11.67 16.61 4.77
CA GLY A 266 -10.79 16.20 5.85
C GLY A 266 -9.50 15.52 5.35
N GLU A 267 -9.02 14.53 6.08
CA GLU A 267 -7.87 13.74 5.64
C GLU A 267 -8.20 12.91 4.41
N MET A 268 -7.42 13.09 3.35
CA MET A 268 -7.59 12.38 2.08
C MET A 268 -6.53 11.32 1.91
N PHE A 269 -6.93 10.16 1.38
CA PHE A 269 -5.97 9.13 0.99
C PHE A 269 -5.17 9.56 -0.24
N ALA A 270 -5.87 10.05 -1.26
CA ALA A 270 -5.20 10.52 -2.46
C ALA A 270 -5.90 11.74 -3.08
N LEU A 271 -5.07 12.62 -3.65
CA LEU A 271 -5.49 13.75 -4.44
C LEU A 271 -4.90 13.63 -5.86
N TYR A 272 -5.76 13.59 -6.87
CA TYR A 272 -5.37 13.59 -8.28
C TYR A 272 -5.63 14.96 -8.88
N MET A 273 -4.56 15.68 -9.21
CA MET A 273 -4.64 16.99 -9.85
C MET A 273 -4.42 16.85 -11.36
N PHE A 274 -5.37 17.34 -12.14
CA PHE A 274 -5.26 17.47 -13.57
C PHE A 274 -5.22 18.96 -13.93
N SER A 275 -4.11 19.39 -14.50
CA SER A 275 -3.82 20.79 -14.80
C SER A 275 -2.89 20.91 -16.00
N GLY A 276 -3.05 21.99 -16.78
CA GLY A 276 -2.04 22.41 -17.74
C GLY A 276 -0.89 23.20 -17.09
N GLU A 277 -1.04 23.58 -15.79
CA GLU A 277 -0.06 24.38 -15.05
C GLU A 277 0.49 23.59 -13.85
N ASP A 278 1.66 22.97 -14.03
CA ASP A 278 2.28 22.14 -12.98
C ASP A 278 2.51 22.89 -11.66
N THR A 279 2.87 24.17 -11.72
CA THR A 279 3.11 25.00 -10.51
C THR A 279 1.83 25.17 -9.69
N TYR A 280 0.69 25.44 -10.36
CA TYR A 280 -0.60 25.53 -9.70
C TYR A 280 -0.99 24.20 -9.06
N ALA A 281 -0.89 23.12 -9.83
CA ALA A 281 -1.20 21.77 -9.35
C ALA A 281 -0.38 21.36 -8.13
N LEU A 282 0.93 21.65 -8.14
CA LEU A 282 1.82 21.38 -7.01
C LEU A 282 1.46 22.21 -5.78
N ARG A 283 1.12 23.49 -5.95
CA ARG A 283 0.69 24.35 -4.85
C ARG A 283 -0.56 23.77 -4.17
N VAL A 284 -1.63 23.51 -4.94
CA VAL A 284 -2.85 22.90 -4.40
C VAL A 284 -2.55 21.56 -3.72
N ALA A 285 -1.67 20.80 -4.33
CA ALA A 285 -1.26 19.52 -3.81
C ALA A 285 -0.45 19.62 -2.50
N LEU A 286 0.39 20.62 -2.29
CA LEU A 286 1.22 20.76 -1.09
C LEU A 286 0.49 21.34 0.12
N ASP A 287 -0.59 22.08 -0.12
CA ASP A 287 -1.33 22.80 0.92
C ASP A 287 -2.35 21.95 1.69
N ARG A 288 -2.44 20.64 1.40
CA ARG A 288 -3.51 19.79 1.94
C ARG A 288 -2.99 18.51 2.59
N PRO A 289 -3.67 18.00 3.63
CA PRO A 289 -3.33 16.72 4.25
C PRO A 289 -3.84 15.55 3.38
N TYR A 290 -2.93 14.85 2.71
CA TYR A 290 -3.18 13.59 2.02
C TYR A 290 -1.94 12.71 2.09
N LYS A 291 -2.18 11.40 1.98
CA LYS A 291 -1.09 10.43 1.99
C LYS A 291 -0.36 10.39 0.63
N TYR A 292 -1.10 10.60 -0.46
CA TYR A 292 -0.57 10.58 -1.83
C TYR A 292 -1.15 11.70 -2.67
N ALA A 293 -0.32 12.32 -3.52
CA ALA A 293 -0.80 13.18 -4.60
C ALA A 293 -0.18 12.79 -5.92
N SER A 294 -0.88 13.05 -7.01
CA SER A 294 -0.32 12.96 -8.33
C SER A 294 -0.82 14.08 -9.23
N VAL A 295 0.06 14.60 -10.07
CA VAL A 295 -0.26 15.62 -11.06
C VAL A 295 -0.32 14.98 -12.43
N ASN A 296 -1.40 15.21 -13.16
CA ASN A 296 -1.63 14.69 -14.51
C ASN A 296 -1.48 13.17 -14.63
N SER A 297 -1.71 12.46 -13.51
CA SER A 297 -1.55 11.01 -13.41
C SER A 297 -2.48 10.46 -12.35
N VAL A 298 -2.84 9.20 -12.48
CA VAL A 298 -3.52 8.42 -11.44
C VAL A 298 -2.60 7.27 -11.11
N THR A 299 -1.67 7.51 -10.20
CA THR A 299 -0.72 6.48 -9.76
C THR A 299 -0.76 6.38 -8.26
N LEU A 300 -1.43 5.35 -7.79
CA LEU A 300 -1.13 4.84 -6.46
C LEU A 300 0.18 4.06 -6.55
N ARG A 301 1.21 4.60 -5.95
CA ARG A 301 2.33 3.78 -5.55
C ARG A 301 1.97 3.19 -4.20
N SER A 302 1.58 1.92 -4.20
CA SER A 302 1.69 1.13 -2.97
C SER A 302 3.08 1.40 -2.38
N PRO A 303 3.21 1.65 -1.07
CA PRO A 303 4.51 1.79 -0.45
C PRO A 303 5.41 0.64 -0.87
N SER A 304 6.65 0.94 -1.20
CA SER A 304 7.58 -0.11 -1.59
C SER A 304 7.89 -1.00 -0.38
N MET A 305 8.26 -2.26 -0.62
CA MET A 305 8.79 -3.15 0.44
C MET A 305 9.86 -2.46 1.29
N LYS A 306 10.65 -1.56 0.71
CA LYS A 306 11.66 -0.79 1.44
C LYS A 306 11.06 0.27 2.36
N ALA A 307 9.96 0.90 1.97
CA ALA A 307 9.25 1.84 2.83
C ALA A 307 8.66 1.09 4.03
N TYR A 308 7.91 0.04 3.81
CA TYR A 308 7.38 -0.82 4.88
C TYR A 308 8.47 -1.37 5.80
N PHE A 309 9.60 -1.82 5.23
CA PHE A 309 10.74 -2.27 6.03
C PHE A 309 11.29 -1.14 6.91
N ASN A 310 11.46 0.07 6.38
CA ASN A 310 11.98 1.20 7.15
C ASN A 310 11.02 1.60 8.30
N GLU A 311 9.72 1.46 8.12
CA GLU A 311 8.71 1.65 9.17
C GLU A 311 8.78 0.54 10.24
N SER A 312 9.21 -0.66 9.86
CA SER A 312 9.29 -1.84 10.73
C SER A 312 10.59 -1.94 11.54
N VAL A 313 11.43 -0.92 11.55
CA VAL A 313 12.71 -0.90 12.29
C VAL A 313 12.96 0.41 12.98
N ASN A 314 13.60 0.34 14.16
CA ASN A 314 14.24 1.48 14.79
C ASN A 314 15.63 1.68 14.20
N SER A 315 15.91 2.86 13.63
CA SER A 315 17.20 3.20 13.07
C SER A 315 18.00 4.04 14.07
N LYS A 316 19.22 3.61 14.39
CA LYS A 316 20.17 4.36 15.23
C LYS A 316 21.43 4.68 14.43
N THR A 317 21.84 5.93 14.45
CA THR A 317 23.10 6.36 13.85
C THR A 317 24.17 6.43 14.94
N ILE A 318 25.29 5.75 14.73
CA ILE A 318 26.45 5.80 15.61
C ILE A 318 27.61 6.42 14.82
N MET A 319 28.09 7.55 15.31
CA MET A 319 29.29 8.22 14.76
C MET A 319 30.52 7.64 15.44
N MET A 320 31.52 7.29 14.64
CA MET A 320 32.79 6.72 15.11
C MET A 320 33.93 7.57 14.58
N ARG A 321 34.86 7.91 15.45
CA ARG A 321 36.14 8.52 15.08
C ARG A 321 37.16 7.47 14.71
#